data_e801bd63aa78433b3cc97f6fdb65c50a
#
_entry.id   e801bd63aa78433b3cc97f6fdb65c50a
#
_cell.length_a   1.000
_cell.length_b   1.000
_cell.length_c   1.000
_cell.angle_alpha   90.00
_cell.angle_beta   90.00
_cell.angle_gamma   90.00
#
_symmetry.space_group_name_H-M   'P 1'
#
loop_
_entity.id
_entity.type
_entity.pdbx_description
1 polymer ?
#
loop_
_entity_poly.entity_id
_entity_poly.type
_entity_poly.pdbx_seq_one_letter_code
_entity_poly.pdbx_strand_id
1 'polypeptide(L)'
;MKRIFYYFFVFFIVFSASILPNCVFCEKQTRAIFQPRMSIVIDDFGGYEQAGVDTLLNIKEPLTCAVIPLVDNTQKNLEQLSKTNHEIILHMPMQAHVSLPKDWYGETFIATGDSQETINKKFEMCLKGFPKIKGFNMHIGSGVSRDKETMKRVYNYANQNNLYFLDSRTIETNATELASKETNSIYLGRDEFLEADKNRSYANAKFRLLEGAKKAIQTGSSIVIGHVGAEGGEQTAKAILDTLPEIKKMGVEIVPLSTLYEIAKMHHQK
;
A
#
# COMPACT_ATOMS: atom_id res chain seq x y z
N MET A 1 -57.60 -67.56 23.73
CA MET A 1 -57.14 -66.20 24.02
C MET A 1 -55.58 -66.22 24.24
N LYS A 2 -54.88 -65.86 23.22
CA LYS A 2 -53.39 -65.92 23.24
C LYS A 2 -52.89 -64.48 23.53
N ARG A 3 -52.17 -64.24 24.64
CA ARG A 3 -51.51 -63.01 24.96
C ARG A 3 -50.10 -63.00 24.30
N ILE A 4 -49.85 -62.07 23.41
CA ILE A 4 -48.52 -61.82 22.80
C ILE A 4 -47.81 -60.79 23.65
N PHE A 5 -46.65 -61.15 24.21
CA PHE A 5 -45.74 -60.26 24.90
C PHE A 5 -44.79 -59.65 23.87
N TYR A 6 -44.79 -58.33 23.73
CA TYR A 6 -43.79 -57.58 22.99
C TYR A 6 -42.65 -57.21 23.91
N TYR A 7 -41.43 -57.73 23.63
CA TYR A 7 -40.20 -57.29 24.26
C TYR A 7 -39.69 -56.07 23.48
N PHE A 8 -39.61 -54.90 24.16
CA PHE A 8 -38.92 -53.74 23.68
C PHE A 8 -37.42 -53.88 24.01
N PHE A 9 -36.58 -54.07 23.00
CA PHE A 9 -35.15 -54.00 23.11
C PHE A 9 -34.75 -52.52 22.98
N VAL A 10 -34.33 -51.89 24.10
CA VAL A 10 -33.72 -50.54 24.10
C VAL A 10 -32.24 -50.73 23.81
N PHE A 11 -31.82 -50.33 22.61
CA PHE A 11 -30.42 -50.21 22.24
C PHE A 11 -29.85 -48.91 22.82
N PHE A 12 -29.04 -48.99 23.82
CA PHE A 12 -28.20 -47.87 24.30
C PHE A 12 -27.03 -47.75 23.34
N ILE A 13 -27.07 -46.72 22.45
CA ILE A 13 -25.90 -46.31 21.69
C ILE A 13 -25.06 -45.41 22.59
N VAL A 14 -23.98 -45.97 23.12
CA VAL A 14 -22.94 -45.17 23.80
C VAL A 14 -22.16 -44.41 22.73
N PHE A 15 -22.46 -43.12 22.58
CA PHE A 15 -21.62 -42.22 21.81
C PHE A 15 -20.33 -41.98 22.59
N SER A 16 -19.26 -42.69 22.25
CA SER A 16 -17.92 -42.34 22.70
C SER A 16 -17.53 -41.04 21.96
N ALA A 17 -17.59 -39.93 22.66
CA ALA A 17 -17.00 -38.69 22.21
C ALA A 17 -15.47 -38.87 22.20
N SER A 18 -14.92 -39.30 21.07
CA SER A 18 -13.49 -39.20 20.81
C SER A 18 -13.13 -37.70 20.78
N ILE A 19 -12.54 -37.24 21.87
CA ILE A 19 -11.89 -35.95 21.94
C ILE A 19 -10.73 -36.00 20.94
N LEU A 20 -10.96 -35.44 19.74
CA LEU A 20 -9.86 -35.20 18.81
C LEU A 20 -8.93 -34.19 19.48
N PRO A 21 -7.62 -34.47 19.58
CA PRO A 21 -6.68 -33.50 20.10
C PRO A 21 -6.75 -32.27 19.19
N ASN A 22 -7.13 -31.13 19.78
CA ASN A 22 -7.08 -29.84 19.10
C ASN A 22 -5.71 -29.67 18.47
N CYS A 23 -5.64 -29.74 17.17
CA CYS A 23 -4.41 -29.61 16.42
C CYS A 23 -3.95 -28.15 16.48
N VAL A 24 -3.19 -27.81 17.50
CA VAL A 24 -2.53 -26.49 17.69
C VAL A 24 -1.74 -26.11 16.42
N PHE A 25 -1.32 -27.09 15.64
CA PHE A 25 -0.66 -26.91 14.36
C PHE A 25 -1.61 -26.38 13.28
N CYS A 26 -2.88 -26.83 13.27
CA CYS A 26 -3.91 -26.38 12.31
C CYS A 26 -4.32 -24.93 12.61
N GLU A 27 -4.39 -24.56 13.89
CA GLU A 27 -4.73 -23.18 14.29
C GLU A 27 -3.63 -22.17 13.96
N LYS A 28 -2.34 -22.57 14.08
CA LYS A 28 -1.20 -21.74 13.63
C LYS A 28 -1.14 -21.59 12.11
N GLN A 29 -1.47 -22.64 11.36
CA GLN A 29 -1.44 -22.61 9.90
C GLN A 29 -2.60 -21.78 9.31
N THR A 30 -3.81 -21.88 9.89
CA THR A 30 -4.95 -21.02 9.53
C THR A 30 -4.70 -19.56 9.93
N ARG A 31 -4.07 -19.30 11.08
CA ARG A 31 -3.69 -17.94 11.47
C ARG A 31 -2.68 -17.31 10.51
N ALA A 32 -1.71 -18.07 10.00
CA ALA A 32 -0.73 -17.57 9.02
C ALA A 32 -1.38 -17.20 7.66
N ILE A 33 -2.49 -17.87 7.30
CA ILE A 33 -3.24 -17.59 6.06
C ILE A 33 -4.13 -16.34 6.20
N PHE A 34 -4.53 -15.97 7.41
CA PHE A 34 -5.43 -14.84 7.70
C PHE A 34 -4.76 -13.72 8.51
N GLN A 35 -3.44 -13.59 8.48
CA GLN A 35 -2.77 -12.48 9.16
C GLN A 35 -3.13 -11.16 8.46
N PRO A 36 -3.91 -10.25 9.09
CA PRO A 36 -4.19 -8.94 8.52
C PRO A 36 -2.90 -8.14 8.33
N ARG A 37 -2.72 -7.54 7.16
CA ARG A 37 -1.52 -6.76 6.82
C ARG A 37 -1.87 -5.36 6.38
N MET A 38 -1.07 -4.41 6.80
CA MET A 38 -1.21 -3.02 6.42
C MET A 38 0.13 -2.49 5.90
N SER A 39 0.11 -1.83 4.76
CA SER A 39 1.25 -1.05 4.27
C SER A 39 1.01 0.43 4.54
N ILE A 40 1.98 1.08 5.17
CA ILE A 40 2.01 2.53 5.37
C ILE A 40 3.01 3.09 4.37
N VAL A 41 2.48 3.84 3.40
CA VAL A 41 3.27 4.50 2.35
C VAL A 41 3.42 5.96 2.73
N ILE A 42 4.63 6.49 2.64
CA ILE A 42 4.93 7.88 2.93
C ILE A 42 5.49 8.53 1.69
N ASP A 43 4.76 9.50 1.18
CA ASP A 43 5.08 10.26 -0.02
C ASP A 43 5.95 11.48 0.30
N ASP A 44 6.49 12.13 -0.75
CA ASP A 44 7.24 13.38 -0.77
C ASP A 44 8.63 13.34 -0.13
N PHE A 45 9.22 12.17 0.17
CA PHE A 45 10.66 12.14 0.43
C PHE A 45 11.43 12.74 -0.75
N GLY A 46 12.53 13.42 -0.47
CA GLY A 46 13.30 14.16 -1.49
C GLY A 46 12.78 15.58 -1.72
N GLY A 47 11.53 15.87 -1.34
CA GLY A 47 10.93 17.19 -1.50
C GLY A 47 11.64 18.30 -0.75
N TYR A 48 11.27 19.55 -1.04
CA TYR A 48 11.90 20.74 -0.49
C TYR A 48 11.80 20.80 1.05
N GLU A 49 10.61 20.52 1.59
CA GLU A 49 10.38 20.51 3.04
C GLU A 49 10.62 19.11 3.63
N GLN A 50 11.33 19.06 4.77
CA GLN A 50 11.79 17.82 5.38
C GLN A 50 11.13 17.52 6.75
N ALA A 51 10.04 18.22 7.09
CA ALA A 51 9.34 17.97 8.35
C ALA A 51 8.84 16.51 8.43
N GLY A 52 9.12 15.84 9.55
CA GLY A 52 8.73 14.44 9.78
C GLY A 52 9.69 13.38 9.25
N VAL A 53 10.65 13.73 8.37
CA VAL A 53 11.62 12.77 7.82
C VAL A 53 12.40 12.06 8.93
N ASP A 54 13.01 12.81 9.85
CA ASP A 54 13.84 12.23 10.91
C ASP A 54 13.04 11.33 11.85
N THR A 55 11.80 11.70 12.16
CA THR A 55 10.89 10.87 12.98
C THR A 55 10.59 9.54 12.29
N LEU A 56 10.27 9.57 10.98
CA LEU A 56 9.95 8.37 10.21
C LEU A 56 11.15 7.44 10.01
N LEU A 57 12.34 7.99 9.75
CA LEU A 57 13.59 7.21 9.63
C LEU A 57 13.92 6.39 10.89
N ASN A 58 13.44 6.81 12.06
CA ASN A 58 13.66 6.13 13.34
C ASN A 58 12.59 5.06 13.66
N ILE A 59 11.51 4.94 12.89
CA ILE A 59 10.49 3.89 13.04
C ILE A 59 11.11 2.52 12.70
N LYS A 60 10.80 1.52 13.51
CA LYS A 60 11.36 0.17 13.36
C LYS A 60 10.54 -0.71 12.41
N GLU A 61 9.25 -0.45 12.30
CA GLU A 61 8.35 -1.14 11.38
C GLU A 61 8.71 -0.77 9.94
N PRO A 62 8.66 -1.72 8.98
CA PRO A 62 9.02 -1.44 7.61
C PRO A 62 7.93 -0.59 6.94
N LEU A 63 8.22 0.69 6.74
CA LEU A 63 7.39 1.59 5.93
C LEU A 63 7.78 1.47 4.45
N THR A 64 6.94 2.00 3.56
CA THR A 64 7.27 2.21 2.15
C THR A 64 7.42 3.72 1.91
N CYS A 65 8.62 4.16 1.54
CA CYS A 65 8.95 5.57 1.37
C CYS A 65 9.08 5.89 -0.12
N ALA A 66 8.20 6.76 -0.60
CA ALA A 66 8.19 7.21 -1.99
C ALA A 66 9.00 8.49 -2.13
N VAL A 67 10.05 8.43 -2.96
CA VAL A 67 11.03 9.51 -3.10
C VAL A 67 10.84 10.23 -4.43
N ILE A 68 10.64 11.56 -4.38
CA ILE A 68 10.57 12.43 -5.57
C ILE A 68 11.96 12.45 -6.22
N PRO A 69 12.06 12.18 -7.52
CA PRO A 69 13.34 12.21 -8.25
C PRO A 69 13.76 13.63 -8.63
N LEU A 70 15.06 13.83 -8.85
CA LEU A 70 15.62 15.01 -9.50
C LEU A 70 15.28 16.36 -8.80
N VAL A 71 15.19 16.34 -7.46
CA VAL A 71 15.01 17.52 -6.62
C VAL A 71 16.06 17.55 -5.52
N ASP A 72 16.20 18.67 -4.81
CA ASP A 72 17.35 18.99 -3.95
C ASP A 72 17.70 17.94 -2.90
N ASN A 73 16.70 17.36 -2.24
CA ASN A 73 16.91 16.38 -1.16
C ASN A 73 16.84 14.91 -1.62
N THR A 74 16.63 14.64 -2.92
CA THR A 74 16.48 13.26 -3.44
C THR A 74 17.63 12.36 -2.97
N GLN A 75 18.87 12.72 -3.27
CA GLN A 75 20.04 11.89 -2.96
C GLN A 75 20.27 11.76 -1.44
N LYS A 76 20.07 12.85 -0.69
CA LYS A 76 20.16 12.86 0.78
C LYS A 76 19.18 11.86 1.39
N ASN A 77 17.91 11.90 0.98
CA ASN A 77 16.89 11.01 1.53
C ASN A 77 17.10 9.55 1.07
N LEU A 78 17.54 9.30 -0.15
CA LEU A 78 17.90 7.96 -0.62
C LEU A 78 19.05 7.38 0.25
N GLU A 79 20.08 8.17 0.55
CA GLU A 79 21.17 7.74 1.42
C GLU A 79 20.69 7.46 2.86
N GLN A 80 19.83 8.31 3.42
CA GLN A 80 19.25 8.10 4.75
C GLN A 80 18.40 6.84 4.81
N LEU A 81 17.50 6.65 3.85
CA LEU A 81 16.60 5.49 3.75
C LEU A 81 17.37 4.18 3.52
N SER A 82 18.49 4.21 2.79
CA SER A 82 19.32 3.02 2.56
C SER A 82 19.92 2.42 3.84
N LYS A 83 19.94 3.18 4.95
CA LYS A 83 20.42 2.76 6.27
C LYS A 83 19.30 2.21 7.16
N THR A 84 18.07 2.14 6.65
CA THR A 84 16.87 1.65 7.35
C THR A 84 16.38 0.32 6.76
N ASN A 85 15.32 -0.24 7.35
CA ASN A 85 14.59 -1.38 6.80
C ASN A 85 13.37 -0.96 5.96
N HIS A 86 13.22 0.32 5.66
CA HIS A 86 12.12 0.82 4.84
C HIS A 86 12.29 0.45 3.37
N GLU A 87 11.19 0.18 2.70
CA GLU A 87 11.15 0.02 1.25
C GLU A 87 11.24 1.39 0.58
N ILE A 88 12.08 1.50 -0.44
CA ILE A 88 12.20 2.70 -1.26
C ILE A 88 11.45 2.46 -2.58
N ILE A 89 10.55 3.38 -2.93
CA ILE A 89 9.88 3.43 -4.24
C ILE A 89 10.07 4.78 -4.90
N LEU A 90 9.86 4.85 -6.20
CA LEU A 90 9.88 6.11 -6.93
C LEU A 90 8.54 6.83 -6.76
N HIS A 91 8.56 8.09 -6.33
CA HIS A 91 7.41 8.99 -6.36
C HIS A 91 7.40 9.75 -7.68
N MET A 92 6.82 9.12 -8.72
CA MET A 92 6.91 9.57 -10.11
C MET A 92 6.05 10.80 -10.35
N PRO A 93 6.62 11.95 -10.73
CA PRO A 93 5.84 13.14 -11.06
C PRO A 93 4.94 12.90 -12.26
N MET A 94 3.65 13.26 -12.13
CA MET A 94 2.64 13.10 -13.17
C MET A 94 1.73 14.34 -13.23
N GLN A 95 1.26 14.69 -14.41
CA GLN A 95 0.47 15.88 -14.65
C GLN A 95 -0.82 15.91 -13.83
N ALA A 96 -1.10 17.09 -13.23
CA ALA A 96 -2.39 17.39 -12.61
C ALA A 96 -3.47 17.69 -13.68
N HIS A 97 -4.74 17.57 -13.27
CA HIS A 97 -5.88 18.00 -14.11
C HIS A 97 -6.09 19.53 -14.11
N VAL A 98 -5.42 20.22 -13.19
CA VAL A 98 -5.38 21.68 -13.12
C VAL A 98 -3.98 22.18 -13.43
N SER A 99 -3.86 23.44 -13.85
CA SER A 99 -2.55 24.05 -14.07
C SER A 99 -1.86 24.28 -12.73
N LEU A 100 -0.68 23.70 -12.56
CA LEU A 100 0.19 23.90 -11.40
C LEU A 100 1.52 24.52 -11.84
N PRO A 101 2.23 25.21 -10.94
CA PRO A 101 3.59 25.67 -11.19
C PRO A 101 4.51 24.51 -11.61
N LYS A 102 5.39 24.73 -12.59
CA LYS A 102 6.29 23.68 -13.08
C LYS A 102 7.20 23.11 -11.99
N ASP A 103 7.62 23.94 -11.08
CA ASP A 103 8.51 23.55 -9.96
C ASP A 103 7.93 22.47 -9.05
N TRP A 104 6.59 22.30 -9.07
CA TRP A 104 5.91 21.23 -8.32
C TRP A 104 6.17 19.84 -8.90
N TYR A 105 6.54 19.75 -10.19
CA TYR A 105 6.81 18.49 -10.87
C TYR A 105 8.29 18.10 -10.88
N GLY A 106 9.19 19.00 -10.48
CA GLY A 106 10.63 18.83 -10.69
C GLY A 106 11.03 18.99 -12.16
N GLU A 107 12.13 18.33 -12.56
CA GLU A 107 12.70 18.50 -13.92
C GLU A 107 11.88 17.80 -15.02
N THR A 108 11.17 16.73 -14.68
CA THR A 108 10.38 15.97 -15.65
C THR A 108 9.16 15.32 -15.01
N PHE A 109 8.10 15.13 -15.77
CA PHE A 109 6.87 14.47 -15.33
C PHE A 109 6.18 13.77 -16.51
N ILE A 110 5.38 12.73 -16.23
CA ILE A 110 4.50 12.10 -17.22
C ILE A 110 3.31 13.02 -17.47
N ALA A 111 3.08 13.36 -18.74
CA ALA A 111 1.93 14.15 -19.19
C ALA A 111 0.86 13.25 -19.82
N THR A 112 -0.39 13.70 -19.76
CA THR A 112 -1.50 13.09 -20.49
C THR A 112 -1.20 13.06 -21.99
N GLY A 113 -1.34 11.89 -22.61
CA GLY A 113 -1.05 11.67 -24.03
C GLY A 113 0.41 11.33 -24.35
N ASP A 114 1.34 11.33 -23.40
CA ASP A 114 2.72 10.90 -23.65
C ASP A 114 2.77 9.52 -24.30
N SER A 115 3.63 9.38 -25.31
CA SER A 115 3.88 8.08 -25.97
C SER A 115 4.59 7.10 -25.02
N GLN A 116 4.53 5.80 -25.32
CA GLN A 116 5.26 4.79 -24.54
C GLN A 116 6.77 5.10 -24.48
N GLU A 117 7.36 5.51 -25.60
CA GLU A 117 8.77 5.87 -25.69
C GLU A 117 9.09 7.08 -24.78
N THR A 118 8.24 8.08 -24.78
CA THR A 118 8.39 9.27 -23.92
C THR A 118 8.32 8.89 -22.44
N ILE A 119 7.35 8.05 -22.06
CA ILE A 119 7.20 7.56 -20.69
C ILE A 119 8.45 6.76 -20.27
N ASN A 120 8.94 5.86 -21.11
CA ASN A 120 10.14 5.08 -20.82
C ASN A 120 11.35 5.99 -20.56
N LYS A 121 11.61 6.98 -21.41
CA LYS A 121 12.70 7.95 -21.23
C LYS A 121 12.56 8.75 -19.92
N LYS A 122 11.35 9.15 -19.56
CA LYS A 122 11.09 9.87 -18.32
C LYS A 122 11.39 9.01 -17.09
N PHE A 123 10.98 7.75 -17.10
CA PHE A 123 11.36 6.81 -16.04
C PHE A 123 12.86 6.60 -15.93
N GLU A 124 13.56 6.41 -17.07
CA GLU A 124 15.02 6.27 -17.09
C GLU A 124 15.73 7.48 -16.48
N MET A 125 15.26 8.69 -16.78
CA MET A 125 15.77 9.92 -16.17
C MET A 125 15.54 9.95 -14.67
N CYS A 126 14.31 9.66 -14.23
CA CYS A 126 13.91 9.71 -12.81
C CYS A 126 14.62 8.64 -11.96
N LEU A 127 14.90 7.48 -12.53
CA LEU A 127 15.55 6.36 -11.82
C LEU A 127 17.07 6.52 -11.73
N LYS A 128 17.66 7.51 -12.39
CA LYS A 128 19.09 7.75 -12.33
C LYS A 128 19.52 8.10 -10.87
N GLY A 129 20.36 7.26 -10.29
CA GLY A 129 20.82 7.42 -8.89
C GLY A 129 19.92 6.74 -7.85
N PHE A 130 18.80 6.15 -8.25
CA PHE A 130 17.99 5.32 -7.36
C PHE A 130 18.62 3.95 -7.13
N PRO A 131 18.43 3.33 -5.96
CA PRO A 131 18.71 1.91 -5.78
C PRO A 131 17.74 1.07 -6.65
N LYS A 132 17.93 -0.25 -6.68
CA LYS A 132 16.95 -1.12 -7.31
C LYS A 132 15.63 -1.09 -6.55
N ILE A 133 14.62 -0.47 -7.14
CA ILE A 133 13.26 -0.38 -6.59
C ILE A 133 12.39 -1.56 -7.02
N LYS A 134 11.28 -1.77 -6.32
CA LYS A 134 10.26 -2.78 -6.66
C LYS A 134 8.96 -2.17 -7.19
N GLY A 135 8.79 -0.87 -7.04
CA GLY A 135 7.56 -0.20 -7.46
C GLY A 135 7.66 1.32 -7.45
N PHE A 136 6.56 1.94 -7.79
CA PHE A 136 6.39 3.39 -7.81
C PHE A 136 4.93 3.78 -7.57
N ASN A 137 4.71 5.03 -7.18
CA ASN A 137 3.40 5.65 -7.16
C ASN A 137 3.45 7.02 -7.85
N MET A 138 2.34 7.76 -7.85
CA MET A 138 2.28 9.07 -8.51
C MET A 138 2.46 10.21 -7.51
N HIS A 139 3.36 11.16 -7.83
CA HIS A 139 3.37 12.49 -7.27
C HIS A 139 2.41 13.37 -8.08
N ILE A 140 1.42 13.99 -7.40
CA ILE A 140 0.34 14.75 -8.03
C ILE A 140 -0.57 13.83 -8.88
N GLY A 141 -0.44 13.80 -10.21
CA GLY A 141 -0.98 12.80 -11.12
C GLY A 141 -2.48 12.83 -11.41
N SER A 142 -3.27 13.77 -10.89
CA SER A 142 -4.73 13.78 -11.06
C SER A 142 -5.21 13.93 -12.50
N GLY A 143 -4.40 14.48 -13.41
CA GLY A 143 -4.67 14.55 -14.84
C GLY A 143 -4.42 13.21 -15.53
N VAL A 144 -3.24 12.62 -15.27
CA VAL A 144 -2.85 11.34 -15.86
C VAL A 144 -3.77 10.22 -15.39
N SER A 145 -4.17 10.19 -14.11
CA SER A 145 -5.08 9.17 -13.54
C SER A 145 -6.45 9.12 -14.24
N ARG A 146 -6.88 10.21 -14.89
CA ARG A 146 -8.14 10.26 -15.66
C ARG A 146 -7.99 9.73 -17.08
N ASP A 147 -6.77 9.67 -17.60
CA ASP A 147 -6.49 9.24 -18.97
C ASP A 147 -6.10 7.77 -19.00
N LYS A 148 -7.08 6.91 -19.31
CA LYS A 148 -6.89 5.47 -19.33
C LYS A 148 -5.78 5.05 -20.29
N GLU A 149 -5.64 5.70 -21.45
CA GLU A 149 -4.63 5.33 -22.43
C GLU A 149 -3.20 5.67 -21.97
N THR A 150 -3.01 6.79 -21.28
CA THR A 150 -1.72 7.09 -20.65
C THR A 150 -1.45 6.14 -19.50
N MET A 151 -2.45 5.83 -18.66
CA MET A 151 -2.29 4.85 -17.57
C MET A 151 -1.97 3.45 -18.07
N LYS A 152 -2.49 3.01 -19.21
CA LYS A 152 -2.08 1.74 -19.84
C LYS A 152 -0.59 1.71 -20.18
N ARG A 153 -0.07 2.82 -20.70
CA ARG A 153 1.37 2.94 -21.01
C ARG A 153 2.23 2.94 -19.72
N VAL A 154 1.73 3.54 -18.65
CA VAL A 154 2.37 3.49 -17.32
C VAL A 154 2.42 2.04 -16.81
N TYR A 155 1.30 1.30 -16.87
CA TYR A 155 1.28 -0.12 -16.49
C TYR A 155 2.15 -0.99 -17.41
N ASN A 156 2.20 -0.72 -18.72
CA ASN A 156 3.09 -1.43 -19.62
C ASN A 156 4.56 -1.25 -19.23
N TYR A 157 4.96 -0.02 -18.86
CA TYR A 157 6.30 0.22 -18.31
C TYR A 157 6.54 -0.59 -17.03
N ALA A 158 5.59 -0.59 -16.10
CA ALA A 158 5.68 -1.35 -14.86
C ALA A 158 5.88 -2.85 -15.12
N ASN A 159 5.07 -3.44 -16.00
CA ASN A 159 5.14 -4.85 -16.38
C ASN A 159 6.47 -5.22 -17.02
N GLN A 160 6.96 -4.41 -17.97
CA GLN A 160 8.22 -4.63 -18.68
C GLN A 160 9.44 -4.59 -17.74
N ASN A 161 9.35 -3.83 -16.64
CA ASN A 161 10.44 -3.65 -15.70
C ASN A 161 10.24 -4.42 -14.37
N ASN A 162 9.21 -5.27 -14.27
CA ASN A 162 8.85 -6.00 -13.05
C ASN A 162 8.66 -5.09 -11.84
N LEU A 163 8.02 -3.95 -12.05
CA LEU A 163 7.65 -3.00 -11.01
C LEU A 163 6.15 -3.09 -10.72
N TYR A 164 5.75 -2.85 -9.48
CA TYR A 164 4.36 -2.57 -9.18
C TYR A 164 4.06 -1.08 -9.28
N PHE A 165 2.80 -0.75 -9.53
CA PHE A 165 2.30 0.62 -9.47
C PHE A 165 1.21 0.72 -8.39
N LEU A 166 1.32 1.74 -7.51
CA LEU A 166 0.30 2.11 -6.55
C LEU A 166 -0.46 3.35 -7.05
N ASP A 167 -1.77 3.19 -7.23
CA ASP A 167 -2.67 4.32 -7.47
C ASP A 167 -2.91 5.09 -6.17
N SER A 168 -2.35 6.28 -6.05
CA SER A 168 -2.55 7.17 -4.90
C SER A 168 -3.98 7.73 -4.81
N ARG A 169 -4.83 7.48 -5.82
CA ARG A 169 -6.23 7.95 -5.90
C ARG A 169 -6.34 9.45 -5.61
N THR A 170 -5.53 10.23 -6.31
CA THR A 170 -5.49 11.69 -6.19
C THR A 170 -6.76 12.38 -6.71
N ILE A 171 -7.58 11.65 -7.44
CA ILE A 171 -8.89 12.09 -7.94
C ILE A 171 -9.83 10.87 -8.02
N GLU A 172 -11.12 11.13 -7.90
CA GLU A 172 -12.14 10.10 -8.10
C GLU A 172 -12.26 9.74 -9.58
N THR A 173 -11.84 8.53 -9.94
CA THR A 173 -11.89 7.97 -11.30
C THR A 173 -11.70 6.46 -11.23
N ASN A 174 -12.18 5.73 -12.24
CA ASN A 174 -11.91 4.30 -12.42
C ASN A 174 -10.91 4.03 -13.57
N ALA A 175 -10.39 5.07 -14.22
CA ALA A 175 -9.57 4.92 -15.43
C ALA A 175 -8.28 4.15 -15.14
N THR A 176 -7.65 4.38 -13.98
CA THR A 176 -6.44 3.67 -13.54
C THR A 176 -6.72 2.17 -13.32
N GLU A 177 -7.83 1.82 -12.65
CA GLU A 177 -8.23 0.42 -12.44
C GLU A 177 -8.61 -0.26 -13.76
N LEU A 178 -9.30 0.42 -14.67
CA LEU A 178 -9.61 -0.11 -16.00
C LEU A 178 -8.34 -0.34 -16.81
N ALA A 179 -7.39 0.58 -16.76
CA ALA A 179 -6.09 0.42 -17.42
C ALA A 179 -5.33 -0.80 -16.90
N SER A 180 -5.35 -1.06 -15.58
CA SER A 180 -4.69 -2.25 -15.00
C SER A 180 -5.30 -3.55 -15.55
N LYS A 181 -6.63 -3.63 -15.64
CA LYS A 181 -7.34 -4.78 -16.18
C LYS A 181 -7.00 -5.03 -17.66
N GLU A 182 -6.97 -3.97 -18.47
CA GLU A 182 -6.65 -4.07 -19.90
C GLU A 182 -5.18 -4.42 -20.18
N THR A 183 -4.29 -4.18 -19.24
CA THR A 183 -2.84 -4.54 -19.35
C THR A 183 -2.47 -5.80 -18.56
N ASN A 184 -3.47 -6.52 -18.02
CA ASN A 184 -3.26 -7.68 -17.14
C ASN A 184 -2.31 -7.39 -15.97
N SER A 185 -2.43 -6.20 -15.40
CA SER A 185 -1.64 -5.73 -14.27
C SER A 185 -2.42 -5.86 -12.96
N ILE A 186 -1.70 -6.02 -11.86
CA ILE A 186 -2.30 -6.01 -10.53
C ILE A 186 -2.61 -4.56 -10.15
N TYR A 187 -3.87 -4.30 -9.80
CA TYR A 187 -4.30 -3.01 -9.29
C TYR A 187 -4.04 -2.92 -7.79
N LEU A 188 -3.24 -1.95 -7.38
CA LEU A 188 -3.09 -1.52 -5.99
C LEU A 188 -3.62 -0.10 -5.86
N GLY A 189 -4.56 0.13 -4.97
CA GLY A 189 -5.13 1.45 -4.72
C GLY A 189 -5.08 1.80 -3.24
N ARG A 190 -4.83 3.08 -2.94
CA ARG A 190 -4.88 3.61 -1.57
C ARG A 190 -6.26 3.42 -0.95
N ASP A 191 -6.29 2.99 0.30
CA ASP A 191 -7.51 2.85 1.09
C ASP A 191 -7.79 4.09 1.94
N GLU A 192 -6.78 4.60 2.65
CA GLU A 192 -6.91 5.76 3.51
C GLU A 192 -5.84 6.82 3.19
N PHE A 193 -6.21 8.09 3.34
CA PHE A 193 -5.33 9.24 3.19
C PHE A 193 -5.21 9.94 4.55
N LEU A 194 -4.01 10.00 5.10
CA LEU A 194 -3.80 10.44 6.47
C LEU A 194 -4.07 11.94 6.66
N GLU A 195 -3.86 12.75 5.64
CA GLU A 195 -4.08 14.19 5.63
C GLU A 195 -5.45 14.61 5.06
N ALA A 196 -6.47 13.76 5.22
CA ALA A 196 -7.80 13.99 4.63
C ALA A 196 -8.57 15.18 5.20
N ASP A 197 -8.16 15.75 6.35
CA ASP A 197 -8.74 16.95 6.92
C ASP A 197 -8.00 18.22 6.45
N LYS A 198 -8.70 19.36 6.50
CA LYS A 198 -8.12 20.66 6.07
C LYS A 198 -6.91 21.09 6.91
N ASN A 199 -6.83 20.63 8.15
CA ASN A 199 -5.78 21.02 9.10
C ASN A 199 -4.61 20.04 9.11
N ARG A 200 -4.70 18.92 8.36
CA ARG A 200 -3.67 17.88 8.31
C ARG A 200 -3.23 17.47 9.73
N SER A 201 -4.24 17.25 10.59
CA SER A 201 -4.02 17.13 12.02
C SER A 201 -3.53 15.74 12.42
N TYR A 202 -2.73 15.70 13.49
CA TYR A 202 -2.35 14.46 14.17
C TYR A 202 -3.57 13.58 14.50
N ALA A 203 -4.64 14.17 14.99
CA ALA A 203 -5.85 13.44 15.39
C ALA A 203 -6.52 12.75 14.19
N ASN A 204 -6.59 13.44 13.05
CA ASN A 204 -7.12 12.84 11.82
C ASN A 204 -6.19 11.74 11.28
N ALA A 205 -4.87 11.98 11.25
CA ALA A 205 -3.92 10.97 10.80
C ALA A 205 -4.01 9.71 11.67
N LYS A 206 -4.06 9.85 13.00
CA LYS A 206 -4.30 8.72 13.92
C LYS A 206 -5.61 8.00 13.63
N PHE A 207 -6.71 8.73 13.45
CA PHE A 207 -8.02 8.15 13.12
C PHE A 207 -7.95 7.33 11.83
N ARG A 208 -7.36 7.88 10.76
CA ARG A 208 -7.21 7.20 9.46
C ARG A 208 -6.32 5.96 9.53
N LEU A 209 -5.25 5.99 10.32
CA LEU A 209 -4.41 4.81 10.58
C LEU A 209 -5.22 3.67 11.20
N LEU A 210 -6.08 3.98 12.18
CA LEU A 210 -6.92 2.98 12.83
C LEU A 210 -8.03 2.47 11.89
N GLU A 211 -8.61 3.31 11.04
CA GLU A 211 -9.54 2.86 9.98
C GLU A 211 -8.85 1.94 8.97
N GLY A 212 -7.62 2.27 8.55
CA GLY A 212 -6.79 1.37 7.74
C GLY A 212 -6.55 0.01 8.42
N ALA A 213 -6.24 0.01 9.71
CA ALA A 213 -6.06 -1.24 10.46
C ALA A 213 -7.36 -2.06 10.56
N LYS A 214 -8.50 -1.43 10.80
CA LYS A 214 -9.83 -2.09 10.79
C LYS A 214 -10.12 -2.69 9.42
N LYS A 215 -9.84 -1.96 8.34
CA LYS A 215 -9.99 -2.46 6.98
C LYS A 215 -9.12 -3.70 6.73
N ALA A 216 -7.85 -3.67 7.13
CA ALA A 216 -6.97 -4.83 7.03
C ALA A 216 -7.54 -6.06 7.73
N ILE A 217 -8.14 -5.90 8.92
CA ILE A 217 -8.80 -6.99 9.66
C ILE A 217 -10.00 -7.54 8.87
N GLN A 218 -10.78 -6.68 8.22
CA GLN A 218 -11.99 -7.06 7.49
C GLN A 218 -11.70 -7.72 6.14
N THR A 219 -10.67 -7.24 5.43
CA THR A 219 -10.41 -7.62 4.02
C THR A 219 -9.10 -8.40 3.82
N GLY A 220 -8.30 -8.56 4.88
CA GLY A 220 -6.97 -9.20 4.83
C GLY A 220 -5.82 -8.24 4.62
N SER A 221 -6.03 -7.09 3.97
CA SER A 221 -4.99 -6.09 3.75
C SER A 221 -5.53 -4.67 3.60
N SER A 222 -4.67 -3.67 3.83
CA SER A 222 -4.95 -2.27 3.52
C SER A 222 -3.68 -1.50 3.16
N ILE A 223 -3.87 -0.40 2.43
CA ILE A 223 -2.81 0.54 2.03
C ILE A 223 -3.22 1.94 2.48
N VAL A 224 -2.42 2.56 3.33
CA VAL A 224 -2.62 3.94 3.76
C VAL A 224 -1.48 4.81 3.26
N ILE A 225 -1.78 6.05 2.86
CA ILE A 225 -0.78 7.02 2.38
C ILE A 225 -0.79 8.23 3.30
N GLY A 226 0.41 8.64 3.71
CA GLY A 226 0.70 9.91 4.37
C GLY A 226 1.91 10.59 3.72
N HIS A 227 2.27 11.79 4.19
CA HIS A 227 3.30 12.61 3.57
C HIS A 227 4.29 13.15 4.60
N VAL A 228 5.52 13.37 4.14
CA VAL A 228 6.47 14.27 4.82
C VAL A 228 6.29 15.70 4.31
N GLY A 229 7.01 16.64 4.91
CA GLY A 229 7.07 18.02 4.46
C GLY A 229 5.77 18.81 4.65
N ALA A 230 5.37 19.58 3.65
CA ALA A 230 4.26 20.52 3.73
C ALA A 230 2.88 19.89 3.91
N GLU A 231 2.67 18.67 3.40
CA GLU A 231 1.35 18.01 3.44
C GLU A 231 1.05 17.41 4.82
N GLY A 232 1.93 16.63 5.40
CA GLY A 232 1.70 15.93 6.68
C GLY A 232 2.74 16.25 7.74
N GLY A 233 3.99 16.25 7.32
CA GLY A 233 5.12 16.64 8.13
C GLY A 233 5.19 15.89 9.46
N GLU A 234 5.54 16.61 10.51
CA GLU A 234 5.71 16.06 11.85
C GLU A 234 4.39 15.54 12.46
N GLN A 235 3.24 16.08 12.07
CA GLN A 235 1.94 15.63 12.58
C GLN A 235 1.65 14.19 12.15
N THR A 236 1.84 13.90 10.86
CA THR A 236 1.70 12.55 10.30
C THR A 236 2.74 11.59 10.86
N ALA A 237 4.01 12.00 10.88
CA ALA A 237 5.11 11.19 11.40
C ALA A 237 4.87 10.77 12.87
N LYS A 238 4.48 11.73 13.70
CA LYS A 238 4.16 11.48 15.11
C LYS A 238 2.91 10.60 15.26
N ALA A 239 1.87 10.83 14.46
CA ALA A 239 0.66 10.01 14.50
C ALA A 239 0.96 8.54 14.17
N ILE A 240 1.82 8.29 13.17
CA ILE A 240 2.27 6.93 12.83
C ILE A 240 3.01 6.31 14.00
N LEU A 241 4.05 6.97 14.51
CA LEU A 241 4.87 6.48 15.62
C LEU A 241 4.01 6.09 16.83
N ASP A 242 3.11 6.97 17.25
CA ASP A 242 2.28 6.78 18.45
C ASP A 242 1.17 5.73 18.25
N THR A 243 0.73 5.46 17.00
CA THR A 243 -0.38 4.54 16.71
C THR A 243 0.09 3.11 16.41
N LEU A 244 1.33 2.92 15.95
CA LEU A 244 1.88 1.59 15.64
C LEU A 244 1.69 0.55 16.76
N PRO A 245 1.91 0.85 18.06
CA PRO A 245 1.68 -0.12 19.14
C PRO A 245 0.21 -0.55 19.26
N GLU A 246 -0.75 0.36 18.97
CA GLU A 246 -2.18 0.07 18.98
C GLU A 246 -2.57 -0.84 17.81
N ILE A 247 -2.08 -0.54 16.60
CA ILE A 247 -2.30 -1.35 15.41
C ILE A 247 -1.77 -2.78 15.60
N LYS A 248 -0.59 -2.94 16.20
CA LYS A 248 -0.02 -4.26 16.54
C LYS A 248 -0.88 -5.02 17.54
N LYS A 249 -1.42 -4.34 18.57
CA LYS A 249 -2.36 -4.96 19.53
C LYS A 249 -3.65 -5.42 18.87
N MET A 250 -4.09 -4.77 17.78
CA MET A 250 -5.22 -5.21 16.96
C MET A 250 -4.90 -6.47 16.15
N GLY A 251 -3.66 -6.94 16.14
CA GLY A 251 -3.21 -8.12 15.40
C GLY A 251 -2.87 -7.83 13.93
N VAL A 252 -2.69 -6.57 13.55
CA VAL A 252 -2.31 -6.18 12.19
C VAL A 252 -0.79 -6.10 12.07
N GLU A 253 -0.25 -6.77 11.06
CA GLU A 253 1.16 -6.75 10.71
C GLU A 253 1.45 -5.57 9.76
N ILE A 254 2.47 -4.76 10.08
CA ILE A 254 2.96 -3.72 9.17
C ILE A 254 3.98 -4.33 8.23
N VAL A 255 3.76 -4.18 6.93
CA VAL A 255 4.60 -4.78 5.89
C VAL A 255 4.93 -3.76 4.80
N PRO A 256 6.07 -3.91 4.09
CA PRO A 256 6.35 -3.15 2.88
C PRO A 256 5.26 -3.37 1.83
N LEU A 257 5.01 -2.38 0.97
CA LEU A 257 3.99 -2.49 -0.08
C LEU A 257 4.28 -3.64 -1.06
N SER A 258 5.56 -3.90 -1.34
CA SER A 258 5.94 -5.06 -2.15
C SER A 258 5.42 -6.39 -1.60
N THR A 259 5.28 -6.54 -0.28
CA THR A 259 4.68 -7.75 0.32
C THR A 259 3.21 -7.89 -0.06
N LEU A 260 2.44 -6.81 -0.03
CA LEU A 260 1.02 -6.83 -0.45
C LEU A 260 0.90 -7.11 -1.96
N TYR A 261 1.80 -6.54 -2.77
CA TYR A 261 1.86 -6.82 -4.21
C TYR A 261 2.12 -8.30 -4.50
N GLU A 262 3.09 -8.92 -3.85
CA GLU A 262 3.39 -10.36 -4.07
C GLU A 262 2.23 -11.26 -3.63
N ILE A 263 1.53 -10.91 -2.55
CA ILE A 263 0.31 -11.63 -2.14
C ILE A 263 -0.78 -11.50 -3.20
N ALA A 264 -1.04 -10.29 -3.71
CA ALA A 264 -2.02 -10.04 -4.76
C ALA A 264 -1.65 -10.81 -6.05
N LYS A 265 -0.36 -10.87 -6.39
CA LYS A 265 0.17 -11.61 -7.55
C LYS A 265 -0.11 -13.12 -7.46
N MET A 266 0.07 -13.71 -6.27
CA MET A 266 -0.25 -15.13 -6.07
C MET A 266 -1.73 -15.45 -6.25
N HIS A 267 -2.62 -14.48 -6.00
CA HIS A 267 -4.07 -14.63 -6.21
C HIS A 267 -4.50 -14.34 -7.65
N HIS A 268 -3.76 -13.51 -8.37
CA HIS A 268 -4.05 -13.14 -9.76
C HIS A 268 -3.68 -14.25 -10.76
N GLN A 269 -2.76 -15.15 -10.40
CA GLN A 269 -2.29 -16.26 -11.24
C GLN A 269 -3.15 -17.54 -11.10
N LYS A 270 -4.13 -17.55 -10.22
CA LYS A 270 -5.10 -18.66 -10.03
C LYS A 270 -6.40 -18.40 -10.79
#